data_81eac700940c040ad7dcb01f491803f8
#
_entry.id   81eac700940c040ad7dcb01f491803f8
#
_cell.length_a   1.000
_cell.length_b   1.000
_cell.length_c   1.000
_cell.angle_alpha   90.00
_cell.angle_beta   90.00
_cell.angle_gamma   90.00
#
_symmetry.space_group_name_H-M   'P 1'
#
loop_
_entity.id
_entity.type
_entity.pdbx_description
1 polymer ?
#
loop_
_entity_poly.entity_id
_entity_poly.type
_entity_poly.pdbx_seq_one_letter_code
_entity_poly.pdbx_strand_id
1 'polypeptide(L)'
;MQLAVFFGAKFLPTRAETRHSRAATPENGPLGAENVGQKTANCKFFTIFRFQAARDIETGRATGDSGHPAPRAALKRVHSDKTATARGVRAARDHLLKGPAMTAEHTEPCAPSLDERMRAYARLIVEAGCALKPGQDLFVRANIESAPLVRLITQEAYDLGAHHVTVRFSDEEIERMHYDHCAMDVFENVPSWHAELNNSMARNGAAVLTIDSDDPEAMSGIDTRKLIARAQASHKACKEFYDALDFGRCVWCIVGGASPAWARKVFPELPEHEAVERLWDAIFKTVRLEGADAAAAVDAWNKHRDSFADRCAWLNAQRFDALHYTNAHGTDLSVGLTDKHLFNGGGDTTVDGVTFFPNMPTEEIFSTPDRLRAEGTVVSAMPLAHNGSLIENFSLTFKDGRVVDLHAERGEDVLRSIVETDENSCRLGEVALVPFDSPIRNAGVLFYSTLFDENASCHLALGRGFADCYEGGYDMTEDELFEAGVNKSATHVDFMIGTDDLNIDGIKADGERVAIFRNGNWAF
;
A
#
# COMPACT_ATOMS: atom_id res chain seq x y z
N MET A 1 -7.56 3.87 5.07
CA MET A 1 -6.71 5.08 5.14
C MET A 1 -5.73 4.98 3.99
N GLN A 2 -6.16 5.52 2.83
CA GLN A 2 -5.32 5.57 1.64
C GLN A 2 -3.94 6.07 2.06
N LEU A 3 -2.91 5.34 1.67
CA LEU A 3 -1.56 5.87 1.70
C LEU A 3 -1.44 6.91 0.57
N ALA A 4 -2.11 8.06 0.76
CA ALA A 4 -1.57 9.25 0.16
C ALA A 4 -0.19 9.40 0.79
N VAL A 5 0.83 9.30 -0.01
CA VAL A 5 2.22 9.41 0.39
C VAL A 5 2.40 10.82 0.96
N PHE A 6 2.40 10.93 2.30
CA PHE A 6 2.47 12.21 2.99
C PHE A 6 3.91 12.53 3.31
N PHE A 7 4.46 13.45 2.55
CA PHE A 7 5.82 13.94 2.71
C PHE A 7 5.83 15.36 3.30
N GLY A 8 6.70 15.57 4.25
CA GLY A 8 6.71 16.71 5.14
C GLY A 8 7.08 18.04 4.49
N ALA A 9 6.24 19.05 4.70
CA ALA A 9 6.62 20.43 4.51
C ALA A 9 7.45 20.92 5.71
N LYS A 10 8.69 21.33 5.48
CA LYS A 10 9.47 22.12 6.44
C LYS A 10 9.00 23.57 6.37
N PHE A 11 8.34 24.04 7.40
CA PHE A 11 8.16 25.49 7.61
C PHE A 11 9.49 26.13 7.99
N LEU A 12 9.93 27.10 7.21
CA LEU A 12 10.95 28.08 7.61
C LEU A 12 10.32 29.07 8.60
N PRO A 13 11.02 29.45 9.69
CA PRO A 13 10.51 30.48 10.58
C PRO A 13 10.64 31.85 9.92
N THR A 14 9.57 32.61 9.93
CA THR A 14 9.50 34.01 9.56
C THR A 14 10.53 34.83 10.34
N ARG A 15 11.42 35.50 9.62
CA ARG A 15 12.33 36.51 10.17
C ARG A 15 11.55 37.68 10.74
N ALA A 16 11.64 37.86 12.05
CA ALA A 16 11.37 39.13 12.67
C ALA A 16 12.62 40.02 12.55
N GLU A 17 12.43 41.18 11.93
CA GLU A 17 13.45 42.23 11.88
C GLU A 17 13.72 42.80 13.27
N THR A 18 14.99 42.82 13.69
CA THR A 18 15.48 43.83 14.61
C THR A 18 16.88 44.30 14.18
N ARG A 19 16.95 45.61 14.04
CA ARG A 19 18.13 46.39 13.65
C ARG A 19 19.09 46.59 14.84
N HIS A 20 20.35 46.83 14.45
CA HIS A 20 21.48 47.52 15.13
C HIS A 20 22.28 46.68 16.14
N SER A 21 23.62 46.68 16.13
CA SER A 21 24.63 47.66 15.83
C SER A 21 26.03 47.00 15.77
N ARG A 22 26.97 47.74 15.14
CA ARG A 22 28.40 47.54 14.91
C ARG A 22 29.23 47.11 16.13
N ALA A 23 30.25 46.24 15.96
CA ALA A 23 31.67 46.65 15.85
C ALA A 23 32.65 45.52 16.26
N ALA A 24 33.71 45.41 15.47
CA ALA A 24 35.10 45.06 15.79
C ALA A 24 35.54 43.60 16.00
N THR A 25 36.30 43.10 15.06
CA THR A 25 37.43 42.17 15.17
C THR A 25 38.58 42.79 15.99
N PRO A 26 39.67 42.09 16.42
CA PRO A 26 40.37 41.02 15.71
C PRO A 26 41.09 39.93 16.58
N GLU A 27 41.62 38.93 15.83
CA GLU A 27 42.94 38.29 15.94
C GLU A 27 43.26 37.14 16.93
N ASN A 28 43.81 36.11 16.27
CA ASN A 28 44.93 35.21 16.60
C ASN A 28 44.76 34.00 17.50
N GLY A 29 44.73 32.85 16.94
CA GLY A 29 45.62 31.74 16.76
C GLY A 29 46.28 31.05 18.00
N PRO A 30 47.03 29.98 17.80
CA PRO A 30 46.53 28.61 17.84
C PRO A 30 47.17 27.77 19.01
N LEU A 31 46.97 26.42 18.98
CA LEU A 31 47.72 25.35 19.64
C LEU A 31 47.06 24.65 20.81
N GLY A 32 47.07 23.33 20.70
CA GLY A 32 47.17 22.43 21.84
C GLY A 32 46.25 21.19 21.76
N ALA A 33 46.76 20.12 21.16
CA ALA A 33 46.30 18.77 21.39
C ALA A 33 46.62 18.36 22.81
N GLU A 34 45.73 17.63 23.47
CA GLU A 34 46.13 16.52 24.34
C GLU A 34 44.93 15.60 24.69
N ASN A 35 45.24 14.34 24.56
CA ASN A 35 44.54 13.15 25.00
C ASN A 35 44.28 13.12 26.50
N VAL A 36 43.33 12.30 26.92
CA VAL A 36 43.36 11.33 28.02
C VAL A 36 42.02 11.24 28.78
N GLY A 37 41.51 10.04 28.89
CA GLY A 37 40.88 9.60 30.11
C GLY A 37 39.47 8.99 30.02
N GLN A 38 39.43 7.70 29.73
CA GLN A 38 38.34 6.81 30.20
C GLN A 38 38.04 7.02 31.67
N LYS A 39 36.76 7.15 32.00
CA LYS A 39 36.26 6.68 33.30
C LYS A 39 34.84 6.13 33.19
N THR A 40 34.76 4.83 33.34
CA THR A 40 33.63 4.03 33.73
C THR A 40 33.00 4.51 35.04
N ALA A 41 31.69 4.63 35.05
CA ALA A 41 30.94 4.56 36.30
C ALA A 41 29.66 3.74 36.10
N ASN A 42 29.72 2.55 36.67
CA ASN A 42 28.58 1.69 36.96
C ASN A 42 27.61 2.40 37.92
N CYS A 43 26.33 2.34 37.66
CA CYS A 43 25.34 2.35 38.73
C CYS A 43 24.15 1.46 38.32
N LYS A 44 24.07 0.34 38.99
CA LYS A 44 22.95 -0.59 39.04
C LYS A 44 21.77 0.08 39.74
N PHE A 45 20.59 0.00 39.22
CA PHE A 45 19.37 -0.09 40.01
C PHE A 45 18.39 -1.05 39.34
N PHE A 46 18.35 -2.26 39.91
CA PHE A 46 17.26 -3.20 39.79
C PHE A 46 16.14 -2.76 40.72
N THR A 47 14.93 -2.64 40.22
CA THR A 47 13.74 -2.72 41.07
C THR A 47 12.74 -3.64 40.41
N ILE A 48 12.63 -4.80 41.01
CA ILE A 48 11.65 -5.85 40.71
C ILE A 48 10.32 -5.41 41.31
N PHE A 49 9.24 -5.36 40.54
CA PHE A 49 7.89 -5.41 41.08
C PHE A 49 7.27 -6.78 40.83
N ARG A 50 7.24 -7.58 41.91
CA ARG A 50 6.38 -8.76 42.04
C ARG A 50 4.98 -8.30 42.38
N PHE A 51 4.01 -8.76 41.59
CA PHE A 51 2.60 -8.76 41.98
C PHE A 51 2.33 -9.99 42.83
N GLN A 52 1.95 -9.75 44.10
CA GLN A 52 1.49 -10.75 45.04
C GLN A 52 -0.04 -10.60 45.17
N ALA A 53 -0.76 -11.68 44.84
CA ALA A 53 -2.18 -11.79 45.11
C ALA A 53 -2.39 -11.98 46.63
N ALA A 54 -3.26 -11.20 47.22
CA ALA A 54 -3.83 -11.48 48.54
C ALA A 54 -5.35 -11.52 48.43
N ARG A 55 -5.87 -12.66 48.84
CA ARG A 55 -7.28 -12.89 49.20
C ARG A 55 -7.57 -12.11 50.48
N ASP A 56 -8.78 -11.59 50.61
CA ASP A 56 -9.52 -11.67 51.89
C ASP A 56 -11.02 -11.60 51.64
N ILE A 57 -11.68 -12.50 52.32
CA ILE A 57 -13.11 -12.76 52.46
C ILE A 57 -13.57 -12.06 53.74
N GLU A 58 -14.74 -11.45 53.78
CA GLU A 58 -15.78 -11.52 54.83
C GLU A 58 -16.77 -10.36 54.71
N THR A 59 -17.95 -10.66 54.53
CA THR A 59 -19.23 -10.91 55.24
C THR A 59 -20.12 -9.68 55.38
N GLY A 60 -21.38 -9.88 55.13
CA GLY A 60 -22.47 -9.06 55.66
C GLY A 60 -23.79 -9.06 54.85
N ARG A 61 -24.62 -10.05 55.04
CA ARG A 61 -26.10 -10.11 55.26
C ARG A 61 -26.92 -8.85 54.86
N ALA A 62 -28.12 -8.87 54.38
CA ALA A 62 -29.17 -9.83 54.10
C ALA A 62 -30.36 -9.06 53.51
N THR A 63 -31.25 -9.70 52.91
CA THR A 63 -32.70 -9.94 52.89
C THR A 63 -33.30 -9.55 51.56
N GLY A 64 -33.99 -10.46 50.91
CA GLY A 64 -35.32 -10.99 50.89
C GLY A 64 -35.79 -11.15 49.47
N ASP A 65 -36.06 -12.27 49.08
CA ASP A 65 -37.26 -13.10 48.91
C ASP A 65 -37.98 -13.05 47.54
N SER A 66 -38.32 -14.27 47.13
CA SER A 66 -39.34 -14.76 46.16
C SER A 66 -38.86 -14.92 44.70
N GLY A 67 -38.87 -16.10 44.03
CA GLY A 67 -39.50 -17.37 44.24
C GLY A 67 -39.70 -18.07 42.90
N HIS A 68 -39.04 -19.22 42.74
CA HIS A 68 -39.39 -20.43 41.95
C HIS A 68 -39.58 -20.44 40.41
N PRO A 69 -39.44 -21.65 39.80
CA PRO A 69 -38.33 -22.60 39.75
C PRO A 69 -38.00 -23.09 38.31
N ALA A 70 -36.87 -23.72 38.16
CA ALA A 70 -36.42 -24.46 36.97
C ALA A 70 -37.07 -25.85 36.87
N PRO A 71 -37.02 -26.53 35.73
CA PRO A 71 -36.96 -27.98 35.73
C PRO A 71 -35.68 -28.53 35.10
N ARG A 72 -35.10 -29.44 35.85
CA ARG A 72 -34.08 -30.42 35.43
C ARG A 72 -34.73 -31.52 34.58
N ALA A 73 -34.01 -32.01 33.58
CA ALA A 73 -34.14 -33.40 33.08
C ALA A 73 -32.74 -33.80 32.58
N ALA A 74 -32.03 -34.57 33.27
CA ALA A 74 -31.93 -36.02 33.41
C ALA A 74 -31.14 -36.67 32.27
N LEU A 75 -29.82 -36.88 32.57
CA LEU A 75 -28.96 -37.84 31.86
C LEU A 75 -29.51 -39.27 32.07
N LYS A 76 -29.62 -40.06 31.01
CA LYS A 76 -29.57 -41.52 31.08
C LYS A 76 -28.34 -42.05 30.36
N ARG A 77 -27.42 -42.56 31.16
CA ARG A 77 -26.40 -43.55 30.75
C ARG A 77 -27.11 -44.86 30.50
N VAL A 78 -26.76 -45.55 29.42
CA VAL A 78 -26.98 -47.02 29.30
C VAL A 78 -25.60 -47.63 29.01
N HIS A 79 -25.25 -48.55 29.93
CA HIS A 79 -24.05 -49.37 29.88
C HIS A 79 -24.36 -50.69 29.16
N SER A 80 -23.33 -51.16 28.45
CA SER A 80 -22.82 -52.52 28.22
C SER A 80 -23.82 -53.65 27.87
N ASP A 81 -23.47 -54.51 26.93
CA ASP A 81 -22.72 -55.70 27.26
C ASP A 81 -22.16 -56.41 26.01
N LYS A 82 -21.05 -57.07 26.26
CA LYS A 82 -20.30 -57.89 25.36
C LYS A 82 -20.88 -59.29 25.25
N THR A 83 -20.51 -59.94 24.17
CA THR A 83 -20.12 -61.37 24.00
C THR A 83 -21.06 -62.28 23.24
N ALA A 84 -20.31 -63.08 22.47
CA ALA A 84 -20.60 -64.44 21.92
C ALA A 84 -21.20 -64.42 20.50
N THR A 85 -20.76 -65.17 19.55
CA THR A 85 -19.80 -66.29 19.37
C THR A 85 -19.68 -66.56 17.88
N ALA A 86 -18.49 -66.98 17.49
CA ALA A 86 -18.22 -67.51 16.15
C ALA A 86 -18.91 -68.86 15.91
N ARG A 87 -19.36 -69.12 14.68
CA ARG A 87 -19.13 -70.37 13.91
C ARG A 87 -20.11 -70.58 12.74
N GLY A 88 -19.49 -70.82 11.61
CA GLY A 88 -20.00 -71.72 10.55
C GLY A 88 -20.89 -71.00 9.53
N VAL A 89 -20.54 -70.95 8.27
CA VAL A 89 -20.39 -72.07 7.34
C VAL A 89 -19.74 -71.56 6.06
N ARG A 90 -18.72 -72.28 5.62
CA ARG A 90 -18.18 -72.26 4.26
C ARG A 90 -19.17 -72.87 3.28
N ALA A 91 -19.17 -72.37 2.06
CA ALA A 91 -19.57 -72.98 0.79
C ALA A 91 -20.86 -72.42 0.16
N ALA A 92 -20.67 -71.58 -0.81
CA ALA A 92 -21.24 -71.71 -2.15
C ALA A 92 -20.46 -70.79 -3.10
N ARG A 93 -19.65 -71.42 -3.90
CA ARG A 93 -18.89 -70.84 -4.99
C ARG A 93 -19.76 -70.81 -6.24
N ASP A 94 -19.51 -69.72 -7.00
CA ASP A 94 -19.76 -69.62 -8.43
C ASP A 94 -21.20 -69.58 -8.91
N HIS A 95 -21.69 -68.37 -9.22
CA HIS A 95 -22.13 -67.98 -10.57
C HIS A 95 -22.81 -66.60 -10.56
N LEU A 96 -22.46 -65.84 -11.60
CA LEU A 96 -23.15 -64.61 -12.09
C LEU A 96 -22.90 -63.35 -11.27
N LEU A 97 -22.09 -62.44 -11.79
CA LEU A 97 -22.62 -61.29 -12.56
C LEU A 97 -21.45 -60.44 -12.99
N LYS A 98 -21.21 -60.40 -14.27
CA LYS A 98 -20.52 -59.27 -14.90
C LYS A 98 -21.47 -58.06 -14.74
N GLY A 99 -21.25 -57.26 -13.70
CA GLY A 99 -21.75 -55.91 -13.61
C GLY A 99 -21.00 -55.00 -14.59
N PRO A 100 -21.65 -53.98 -15.16
CA PRO A 100 -20.95 -53.04 -16.02
C PRO A 100 -19.83 -52.38 -15.24
N ALA A 101 -18.68 -52.20 -15.87
CA ALA A 101 -17.56 -51.43 -15.32
C ALA A 101 -18.11 -50.08 -14.90
N MET A 102 -18.00 -49.74 -13.62
CA MET A 102 -18.17 -48.38 -13.17
C MET A 102 -17.14 -47.52 -13.90
N THR A 103 -17.61 -46.78 -14.88
CA THR A 103 -16.86 -45.65 -15.40
C THR A 103 -16.51 -44.81 -14.18
N ALA A 104 -15.21 -44.62 -13.93
CA ALA A 104 -14.75 -43.61 -13.01
C ALA A 104 -15.41 -42.30 -13.48
N GLU A 105 -16.37 -41.81 -12.73
CA GLU A 105 -16.83 -40.44 -12.85
C GLU A 105 -15.55 -39.60 -12.68
N HIS A 106 -15.11 -38.95 -13.73
CA HIS A 106 -14.23 -37.82 -13.64
C HIS A 106 -15.00 -36.75 -12.85
N THR A 107 -14.88 -36.78 -11.53
CA THR A 107 -15.21 -35.62 -10.72
C THR A 107 -14.24 -34.54 -11.19
N GLU A 108 -14.73 -33.58 -11.94
CA GLU A 108 -13.98 -32.36 -12.18
C GLU A 108 -13.52 -31.86 -10.80
N PRO A 109 -12.25 -31.46 -10.66
CA PRO A 109 -11.76 -30.93 -9.38
C PRO A 109 -12.69 -29.76 -8.98
N CYS A 110 -13.29 -29.88 -7.80
CA CYS A 110 -14.10 -28.80 -7.24
C CYS A 110 -13.25 -27.51 -7.20
N ALA A 111 -13.80 -26.40 -7.66
CA ALA A 111 -13.09 -25.11 -7.57
C ALA A 111 -12.67 -24.86 -6.11
N PRO A 112 -11.47 -24.33 -5.88
CA PRO A 112 -10.99 -24.09 -4.52
C PRO A 112 -11.90 -23.10 -3.79
N SER A 113 -12.09 -23.36 -2.50
CA SER A 113 -12.87 -22.50 -1.60
C SER A 113 -12.19 -21.14 -1.42
N LEU A 114 -12.94 -20.14 -0.96
CA LEU A 114 -12.40 -18.82 -0.63
C LEU A 114 -11.27 -18.93 0.42
N ASP A 115 -11.43 -19.78 1.43
CA ASP A 115 -10.41 -20.00 2.48
C ASP A 115 -9.10 -20.57 1.91
N GLU A 116 -9.18 -21.50 0.97
CA GLU A 116 -7.97 -22.04 0.30
C GLU A 116 -7.28 -20.99 -0.55
N ARG A 117 -8.04 -20.17 -1.27
CA ARG A 117 -7.51 -19.06 -2.07
C ARG A 117 -6.91 -17.95 -1.20
N MET A 118 -7.57 -17.57 -0.10
CA MET A 118 -7.02 -16.60 0.86
C MET A 118 -5.72 -17.11 1.50
N ARG A 119 -5.60 -18.41 1.79
CA ARG A 119 -4.36 -18.99 2.29
C ARG A 119 -3.23 -18.92 1.26
N ALA A 120 -3.53 -19.25 0.01
CA ALA A 120 -2.57 -19.12 -1.08
C ALA A 120 -2.14 -17.66 -1.30
N TYR A 121 -3.07 -16.73 -1.17
CA TYR A 121 -2.79 -15.30 -1.21
C TYR A 121 -1.90 -14.85 -0.05
N ALA A 122 -2.21 -15.28 1.17
CA ALA A 122 -1.37 -15.01 2.34
C ALA A 122 0.07 -15.49 2.13
N ARG A 123 0.25 -16.69 1.57
CA ARG A 123 1.57 -17.23 1.21
C ARG A 123 2.28 -16.37 0.18
N LEU A 124 1.58 -15.99 -0.90
CA LEU A 124 2.11 -15.12 -1.95
C LEU A 124 2.59 -13.77 -1.38
N ILE A 125 1.78 -13.14 -0.51
CA ILE A 125 2.12 -11.87 0.14
C ILE A 125 3.42 -11.98 0.93
N VAL A 126 3.55 -13.01 1.76
CA VAL A 126 4.70 -13.14 2.67
C VAL A 126 5.96 -13.52 1.89
N GLU A 127 5.83 -14.44 0.92
CA GLU A 127 6.96 -14.98 0.17
C GLU A 127 7.47 -14.04 -0.92
N ALA A 128 6.57 -13.50 -1.74
CA ALA A 128 6.93 -12.62 -2.84
C ALA A 128 6.79 -11.12 -2.47
N GLY A 129 5.62 -10.71 -1.96
CA GLY A 129 5.37 -9.31 -1.62
C GLY A 129 6.36 -8.78 -0.60
N CYS A 130 6.39 -9.39 0.58
CA CYS A 130 7.29 -8.99 1.66
C CYS A 130 8.70 -9.59 1.55
N ALA A 131 8.94 -10.56 0.66
CA ALA A 131 10.21 -11.30 0.56
C ALA A 131 10.79 -11.68 1.94
N LEU A 132 9.90 -12.11 2.86
CA LEU A 132 10.20 -12.31 4.29
C LEU A 132 11.28 -13.35 4.48
N LYS A 133 12.27 -13.05 5.30
CA LYS A 133 13.38 -13.93 5.60
C LYS A 133 13.21 -14.65 6.95
N PRO A 134 13.71 -15.89 7.08
CA PRO A 134 13.77 -16.56 8.39
C PRO A 134 14.50 -15.69 9.42
N GLY A 135 13.89 -15.56 10.61
CA GLY A 135 14.41 -14.74 11.69
C GLY A 135 14.09 -13.24 11.60
N GLN A 136 13.39 -12.79 10.54
CA GLN A 136 12.96 -11.39 10.40
C GLN A 136 11.62 -11.16 11.09
N ASP A 137 11.40 -9.95 11.62
CA ASP A 137 10.10 -9.51 12.13
C ASP A 137 9.21 -9.06 10.97
N LEU A 138 7.89 -9.26 11.13
CA LEU A 138 6.87 -8.74 10.22
C LEU A 138 5.96 -7.76 10.98
N PHE A 139 5.80 -6.55 10.48
CA PHE A 139 4.87 -5.56 11.00
C PHE A 139 3.67 -5.41 10.07
N VAL A 140 2.49 -5.87 10.51
CA VAL A 140 1.24 -5.82 9.74
C VAL A 140 0.38 -4.64 10.20
N ARG A 141 -0.06 -3.83 9.26
CA ARG A 141 -1.02 -2.73 9.44
C ARG A 141 -2.27 -3.06 8.64
N ALA A 142 -3.42 -3.12 9.28
CA ALA A 142 -4.66 -3.54 8.63
C ALA A 142 -5.90 -2.92 9.29
N ASN A 143 -6.97 -2.81 8.54
CA ASN A 143 -8.30 -2.59 9.10
C ASN A 143 -8.76 -3.86 9.81
N ILE A 144 -9.56 -3.73 10.86
CA ILE A 144 -10.09 -4.86 11.66
C ILE A 144 -10.87 -5.87 10.80
N GLU A 145 -11.53 -5.42 9.75
CA GLU A 145 -12.26 -6.27 8.80
C GLU A 145 -11.32 -7.27 8.08
N SER A 146 -10.05 -6.95 7.92
CA SER A 146 -9.03 -7.84 7.35
C SER A 146 -8.50 -8.89 8.33
N ALA A 147 -8.99 -8.97 9.57
CA ALA A 147 -8.49 -9.91 10.57
C ALA A 147 -8.47 -11.39 10.12
N PRO A 148 -9.41 -11.91 9.32
CA PRO A 148 -9.32 -13.26 8.77
C PRO A 148 -8.08 -13.47 7.92
N LEU A 149 -7.78 -12.55 6.98
CA LEU A 149 -6.58 -12.59 6.14
C LEU A 149 -5.30 -12.42 6.98
N VAL A 150 -5.27 -11.49 7.93
CA VAL A 150 -4.12 -11.26 8.83
C VAL A 150 -3.74 -12.52 9.60
N ARG A 151 -4.72 -13.33 10.04
CA ARG A 151 -4.43 -14.60 10.73
C ARG A 151 -3.73 -15.60 9.80
N LEU A 152 -4.16 -15.69 8.54
CA LEU A 152 -3.51 -16.54 7.54
C LEU A 152 -2.09 -16.04 7.22
N ILE A 153 -1.92 -14.75 7.01
CA ILE A 153 -0.59 -14.11 6.80
C ILE A 153 0.34 -14.41 7.98
N THR A 154 -0.18 -14.28 9.21
CA THR A 154 0.61 -14.56 10.43
C THR A 154 1.05 -16.02 10.48
N GLN A 155 0.17 -16.96 10.11
CA GLN A 155 0.51 -18.38 10.05
C GLN A 155 1.59 -18.63 8.99
N GLU A 156 1.40 -18.14 7.77
CA GLU A 156 2.35 -18.33 6.68
C GLU A 156 3.71 -17.66 6.98
N ALA A 157 3.72 -16.50 7.68
CA ALA A 157 4.95 -15.85 8.11
C ALA A 157 5.74 -16.74 9.09
N TYR A 158 5.07 -17.35 10.07
CA TYR A 158 5.74 -18.27 11.00
C TYR A 158 6.17 -19.58 10.30
N ASP A 159 5.40 -20.06 9.35
CA ASP A 159 5.77 -21.24 8.54
C ASP A 159 7.01 -20.97 7.66
N LEU A 160 7.25 -19.71 7.27
CA LEU A 160 8.48 -19.25 6.62
C LEU A 160 9.62 -18.94 7.60
N GLY A 161 9.37 -19.01 8.91
CA GLY A 161 10.39 -18.83 9.94
C GLY A 161 10.52 -17.40 10.46
N ALA A 162 9.49 -16.55 10.36
CA ALA A 162 9.48 -15.23 10.99
C ALA A 162 9.85 -15.33 12.47
N HIS A 163 10.62 -14.35 12.96
CA HIS A 163 10.94 -14.27 14.38
C HIS A 163 9.73 -13.79 15.20
N HIS A 164 9.06 -12.74 14.76
CA HIS A 164 7.86 -12.21 15.41
C HIS A 164 6.95 -11.49 14.41
N VAL A 165 5.63 -11.59 14.62
CA VAL A 165 4.63 -10.85 13.85
C VAL A 165 3.93 -9.88 14.77
N THR A 166 4.09 -8.58 14.52
CA THR A 166 3.38 -7.51 15.22
C THR A 166 2.23 -7.04 14.34
N VAL A 167 1.01 -7.03 14.88
CA VAL A 167 -0.17 -6.57 14.14
C VAL A 167 -0.74 -5.32 14.80
N ARG A 168 -1.00 -4.30 13.97
CA ARG A 168 -1.73 -3.11 14.35
C ARG A 168 -3.02 -3.02 13.55
N PHE A 169 -4.15 -3.19 14.21
CA PHE A 169 -5.45 -2.95 13.62
C PHE A 169 -5.89 -1.49 13.77
N SER A 170 -6.55 -0.96 12.75
CA SER A 170 -7.39 0.24 12.76
C SER A 170 -8.86 -0.17 12.62
N ASP A 171 -9.74 0.75 13.01
CA ASP A 171 -11.18 0.61 12.87
C ASP A 171 -11.69 1.96 12.34
N GLU A 172 -12.24 1.98 11.14
CA GLU A 172 -12.61 3.22 10.46
C GLU A 172 -13.80 3.92 11.11
N GLU A 173 -14.73 3.18 11.70
CA GLU A 173 -15.85 3.78 12.44
C GLU A 173 -15.34 4.55 13.66
N ILE A 174 -14.35 3.97 14.38
CA ILE A 174 -13.69 4.65 15.51
C ILE A 174 -12.87 5.84 15.01
N GLU A 175 -12.12 5.68 13.92
CA GLU A 175 -11.35 6.79 13.34
C GLU A 175 -12.28 7.93 12.90
N ARG A 176 -13.40 7.61 12.27
CA ARG A 176 -14.43 8.59 11.90
C ARG A 176 -14.96 9.35 13.12
N MET A 177 -15.28 8.64 14.21
CA MET A 177 -15.72 9.27 15.47
C MET A 177 -14.65 10.22 16.02
N HIS A 178 -13.35 9.87 15.91
CA HIS A 178 -12.27 10.79 16.31
C HIS A 178 -12.28 12.07 15.48
N TYR A 179 -12.42 11.97 14.15
CA TYR A 179 -12.49 13.17 13.29
C TYR A 179 -13.70 14.04 13.58
N ASP A 180 -14.84 13.43 13.89
CA ASP A 180 -16.08 14.17 14.17
C ASP A 180 -16.06 14.86 15.55
N HIS A 181 -15.42 14.25 16.56
CA HIS A 181 -15.55 14.69 17.96
C HIS A 181 -14.30 15.33 18.56
N CYS A 182 -13.09 14.98 18.09
CA CYS A 182 -11.86 15.48 18.69
C CYS A 182 -11.52 16.90 18.19
N ALA A 183 -10.88 17.68 19.06
CA ALA A 183 -10.33 18.99 18.72
C ALA A 183 -9.07 18.87 17.85
N MET A 184 -8.65 19.95 17.19
CA MET A 184 -7.54 19.98 16.25
C MET A 184 -6.21 19.51 16.86
N ASP A 185 -5.94 19.87 18.11
CA ASP A 185 -4.70 19.52 18.82
C ASP A 185 -4.44 18.00 18.91
N VAL A 186 -5.51 17.16 18.86
CA VAL A 186 -5.39 15.70 18.81
C VAL A 186 -4.77 15.24 17.48
N PHE A 187 -5.02 15.96 16.39
CA PHE A 187 -4.52 15.65 15.05
C PHE A 187 -3.14 16.25 14.80
N GLU A 188 -2.82 17.36 15.46
CA GLU A 188 -1.50 18.00 15.40
C GLU A 188 -0.41 17.29 16.21
N ASN A 189 -0.80 16.34 17.07
CA ASN A 189 0.11 15.64 17.97
C ASN A 189 -0.01 14.13 17.85
N VAL A 190 1.12 13.45 17.69
CA VAL A 190 1.20 11.98 17.70
C VAL A 190 1.72 11.52 19.05
N PRO A 191 1.01 10.64 19.77
CA PRO A 191 1.50 10.08 21.03
C PRO A 191 2.86 9.38 20.84
N SER A 192 3.77 9.56 21.80
CA SER A 192 5.13 9.00 21.70
C SER A 192 5.16 7.48 21.55
N TRP A 193 4.24 6.76 22.19
CA TRP A 193 4.13 5.30 22.04
C TRP A 193 3.79 4.89 20.60
N HIS A 194 2.99 5.68 19.89
CA HIS A 194 2.65 5.43 18.51
C HIS A 194 3.85 5.67 17.58
N ALA A 195 4.54 6.79 17.78
CA ALA A 195 5.75 7.08 17.03
C ALA A 195 6.83 6.01 17.26
N GLU A 196 7.03 5.61 18.54
CA GLU A 196 8.02 4.61 18.88
C GLU A 196 7.69 3.23 18.31
N LEU A 197 6.42 2.82 18.27
CA LEU A 197 6.04 1.57 17.63
C LEU A 197 6.53 1.53 16.17
N ASN A 198 6.20 2.56 15.37
CA ASN A 198 6.59 2.58 13.96
C ASN A 198 8.12 2.71 13.79
N ASN A 199 8.76 3.65 14.48
CA ASN A 199 10.20 3.89 14.36
C ASN A 199 11.02 2.68 14.80
N SER A 200 10.59 1.96 15.86
CA SER A 200 11.29 0.75 16.32
C SER A 200 11.21 -0.39 15.32
N MET A 201 10.08 -0.55 14.60
CA MET A 201 9.97 -1.57 13.54
C MET A 201 11.00 -1.32 12.43
N ALA A 202 11.13 -0.07 11.98
CA ALA A 202 12.13 0.31 10.99
C ALA A 202 13.57 0.06 11.49
N ARG A 203 13.89 0.51 12.72
CA ARG A 203 15.22 0.30 13.32
C ARG A 203 15.60 -1.16 13.46
N ASN A 204 14.62 -2.04 13.67
CA ASN A 204 14.84 -3.47 13.82
C ASN A 204 14.84 -4.23 12.47
N GLY A 205 14.66 -3.55 11.35
CA GLY A 205 14.66 -4.17 10.01
C GLY A 205 13.44 -5.07 9.76
N ALA A 206 12.31 -4.79 10.40
CA ALA A 206 11.07 -5.51 10.14
C ALA A 206 10.60 -5.29 8.70
N ALA A 207 10.07 -6.33 8.06
CA ALA A 207 9.27 -6.16 6.87
C ALA A 207 7.93 -5.51 7.24
N VAL A 208 7.43 -4.59 6.43
CA VAL A 208 6.19 -3.84 6.68
C VAL A 208 5.13 -4.27 5.68
N LEU A 209 3.99 -4.74 6.17
CA LEU A 209 2.84 -5.07 5.34
C LEU A 209 1.67 -4.15 5.68
N THR A 210 1.07 -3.54 4.68
CA THR A 210 -0.18 -2.79 4.81
C THR A 210 -1.27 -3.48 3.98
N ILE A 211 -2.41 -3.74 4.60
CA ILE A 211 -3.58 -4.28 3.89
C ILE A 211 -4.56 -3.13 3.67
N ASP A 212 -4.74 -2.78 2.39
CA ASP A 212 -5.76 -1.83 1.93
C ASP A 212 -7.11 -2.55 1.85
N SER A 213 -8.02 -2.18 2.73
CA SER A 213 -9.38 -2.72 2.82
C SER A 213 -10.37 -1.66 3.25
N ASP A 214 -9.98 -0.41 3.07
CA ASP A 214 -10.68 0.75 3.59
C ASP A 214 -12.00 0.99 2.82
N ASP A 215 -13.01 1.51 3.52
CA ASP A 215 -14.21 2.08 2.89
C ASP A 215 -13.82 3.35 2.14
N PRO A 216 -13.97 3.40 0.80
CA PRO A 216 -13.62 4.60 0.02
C PRO A 216 -14.37 5.88 0.45
N GLU A 217 -15.49 5.74 1.17
CA GLU A 217 -16.32 6.85 1.63
C GLU A 217 -16.16 7.16 3.13
N ALA A 218 -15.35 6.40 3.89
CA ALA A 218 -15.21 6.55 5.34
C ALA A 218 -14.88 7.99 5.77
N MET A 219 -14.05 8.68 5.00
CA MET A 219 -13.59 10.05 5.31
C MET A 219 -14.39 11.14 4.59
N SER A 220 -15.51 10.78 3.93
CA SER A 220 -16.35 11.75 3.22
C SER A 220 -16.95 12.81 4.18
N GLY A 221 -16.80 14.11 3.83
CA GLY A 221 -17.34 15.23 4.61
C GLY A 221 -16.58 15.56 5.90
N ILE A 222 -15.43 14.94 6.15
CA ILE A 222 -14.54 15.31 7.27
C ILE A 222 -13.84 16.64 6.97
N ASP A 223 -13.57 17.41 8.03
CA ASP A 223 -12.73 18.60 7.95
C ASP A 223 -11.32 18.24 7.44
N THR A 224 -11.02 18.61 6.20
CA THR A 224 -9.75 18.28 5.53
C THR A 224 -8.54 18.81 6.29
N ARG A 225 -8.68 19.89 7.08
CA ARG A 225 -7.59 20.42 7.91
C ARG A 225 -7.16 19.42 8.98
N LYS A 226 -8.08 18.63 9.53
CA LYS A 226 -7.76 17.58 10.49
C LYS A 226 -7.00 16.42 9.83
N LEU A 227 -7.40 16.05 8.60
CA LEU A 227 -6.69 15.03 7.81
C LEU A 227 -5.25 15.47 7.52
N ILE A 228 -5.06 16.68 7.05
CA ILE A 228 -3.74 17.25 6.76
C ILE A 228 -2.89 17.33 8.04
N ALA A 229 -3.44 17.87 9.14
CA ALA A 229 -2.73 17.98 10.41
C ALA A 229 -2.26 16.60 10.92
N ARG A 230 -3.14 15.59 10.87
CA ARG A 230 -2.82 14.22 11.27
C ARG A 230 -1.68 13.63 10.45
N ALA A 231 -1.74 13.82 9.14
CA ALA A 231 -0.73 13.33 8.23
C ALA A 231 0.64 13.96 8.48
N GLN A 232 0.68 15.29 8.58
CA GLN A 232 1.92 16.04 8.87
C GLN A 232 2.51 15.66 10.23
N ALA A 233 1.68 15.56 11.26
CA ALA A 233 2.12 15.15 12.60
C ALA A 233 2.67 13.72 12.60
N SER A 234 2.00 12.78 11.91
CA SER A 234 2.45 11.40 11.78
C SER A 234 3.78 11.30 11.05
N HIS A 235 3.93 11.98 9.91
CA HIS A 235 5.17 11.98 9.15
C HIS A 235 6.34 12.53 9.99
N LYS A 236 6.11 13.65 10.67
CA LYS A 236 7.13 14.26 11.55
C LYS A 236 7.53 13.34 12.70
N ALA A 237 6.56 12.72 13.39
CA ALA A 237 6.80 11.89 14.56
C ALA A 237 7.40 10.51 14.20
N CYS A 238 6.98 9.94 13.06
CA CYS A 238 7.43 8.64 12.58
C CYS A 238 8.50 8.77 11.47
N LYS A 239 9.31 9.83 11.51
CA LYS A 239 10.27 10.14 10.44
C LYS A 239 11.23 8.98 10.14
N GLU A 240 11.76 8.31 11.17
CA GLU A 240 12.67 7.16 10.98
C GLU A 240 11.99 6.01 10.22
N PHE A 241 10.70 5.79 10.47
CA PHE A 241 9.92 4.79 9.78
C PHE A 241 9.72 5.15 8.31
N TYR A 242 9.27 6.37 8.01
CA TYR A 242 9.06 6.80 6.63
C TYR A 242 10.38 6.89 5.85
N ASP A 243 11.43 7.44 6.44
CA ASP A 243 12.76 7.48 5.82
C ASP A 243 13.28 6.05 5.50
N ALA A 244 12.95 5.04 6.33
CA ALA A 244 13.37 3.68 6.07
C ALA A 244 12.66 3.05 4.86
N LEU A 245 11.39 3.40 4.63
CA LEU A 245 10.63 2.98 3.46
C LEU A 245 11.12 3.74 2.21
N ASP A 246 11.18 5.07 2.28
CA ASP A 246 11.49 5.96 1.15
C ASP A 246 12.91 5.80 0.60
N PHE A 247 13.86 5.38 1.44
CA PHE A 247 15.26 5.18 1.04
C PHE A 247 15.68 3.71 0.98
N GLY A 248 14.74 2.80 0.74
CA GLY A 248 15.01 1.39 0.50
C GLY A 248 15.70 0.64 1.64
N ARG A 249 15.51 1.06 2.91
CA ARG A 249 16.13 0.41 4.08
C ARG A 249 15.28 -0.68 4.70
N CYS A 250 13.99 -0.72 4.38
CA CYS A 250 13.04 -1.73 4.82
C CYS A 250 12.27 -2.27 3.62
N VAL A 251 12.01 -3.57 3.63
CA VAL A 251 11.00 -4.17 2.75
C VAL A 251 9.61 -3.70 3.18
N TRP A 252 8.78 -3.33 2.22
CA TRP A 252 7.39 -3.00 2.47
C TRP A 252 6.49 -3.52 1.35
N CYS A 253 5.23 -3.79 1.67
CA CYS A 253 4.26 -4.24 0.68
C CYS A 253 2.87 -3.72 1.03
N ILE A 254 2.12 -3.27 0.02
CA ILE A 254 0.70 -2.93 0.14
C ILE A 254 -0.08 -3.95 -0.69
N VAL A 255 -1.14 -4.49 -0.10
CA VAL A 255 -2.00 -5.50 -0.73
C VAL A 255 -3.46 -5.19 -0.49
N GLY A 256 -4.34 -5.63 -1.39
CA GLY A 256 -5.79 -5.51 -1.18
C GLY A 256 -6.37 -6.57 -0.26
N GLY A 257 -7.41 -6.20 0.50
CA GLY A 257 -8.22 -7.11 1.30
C GLY A 257 -9.70 -6.74 1.22
N ALA A 258 -10.56 -7.61 0.69
CA ALA A 258 -11.97 -7.28 0.53
C ALA A 258 -12.67 -7.06 1.87
N SER A 259 -13.18 -5.85 2.10
CA SER A 259 -14.08 -5.53 3.20
C SER A 259 -15.53 -5.39 2.70
N PRO A 260 -16.53 -5.55 3.59
CA PRO A 260 -17.94 -5.37 3.21
C PRO A 260 -18.23 -3.96 2.67
N ALA A 261 -17.66 -2.92 3.28
CA ALA A 261 -17.91 -1.55 2.89
C ALA A 261 -17.30 -1.25 1.48
N TRP A 262 -16.06 -1.64 1.27
CA TRP A 262 -15.42 -1.51 -0.04
C TRP A 262 -16.15 -2.32 -1.12
N ALA A 263 -16.54 -3.58 -0.81
CA ALA A 263 -17.27 -4.42 -1.75
C ALA A 263 -18.62 -3.82 -2.18
N ARG A 264 -19.40 -3.24 -1.23
CA ARG A 264 -20.64 -2.53 -1.55
C ARG A 264 -20.42 -1.32 -2.45
N LYS A 265 -19.27 -0.63 -2.33
CA LYS A 265 -18.93 0.50 -3.18
C LYS A 265 -18.62 0.07 -4.60
N VAL A 266 -17.86 -1.02 -4.75
CA VAL A 266 -17.45 -1.55 -6.08
C VAL A 266 -18.62 -2.26 -6.78
N PHE A 267 -19.46 -2.99 -6.04
CA PHE A 267 -20.58 -3.79 -6.56
C PHE A 267 -21.92 -3.43 -5.87
N PRO A 268 -22.41 -2.19 -6.05
CA PRO A 268 -23.60 -1.72 -5.33
C PRO A 268 -24.89 -2.45 -5.67
N GLU A 269 -24.93 -3.19 -6.79
CA GLU A 269 -26.08 -3.95 -7.25
C GLU A 269 -26.18 -5.35 -6.65
N LEU A 270 -25.11 -5.84 -5.96
CA LEU A 270 -25.08 -7.19 -5.39
C LEU A 270 -25.43 -7.18 -3.90
N PRO A 271 -25.99 -8.30 -3.39
CA PRO A 271 -26.04 -8.54 -1.95
C PRO A 271 -24.64 -8.53 -1.34
N GLU A 272 -24.49 -8.03 -0.11
CA GLU A 272 -23.18 -7.82 0.53
C GLU A 272 -22.23 -9.03 0.45
N HIS A 273 -22.73 -10.23 0.76
CA HIS A 273 -21.88 -11.44 0.71
C HIS A 273 -21.39 -11.77 -0.71
N GLU A 274 -22.24 -11.59 -1.72
CA GLU A 274 -21.87 -11.79 -3.13
C GLU A 274 -20.88 -10.70 -3.59
N ALA A 275 -21.08 -9.46 -3.15
CA ALA A 275 -20.17 -8.35 -3.44
C ALA A 275 -18.77 -8.62 -2.85
N VAL A 276 -18.68 -9.11 -1.61
CA VAL A 276 -17.40 -9.45 -0.97
C VAL A 276 -16.70 -10.59 -1.71
N GLU A 277 -17.43 -11.66 -2.06
CA GLU A 277 -16.86 -12.77 -2.85
C GLU A 277 -16.39 -12.29 -4.22
N ARG A 278 -17.16 -11.41 -4.87
CA ARG A 278 -16.81 -10.84 -6.16
C ARG A 278 -15.57 -9.94 -6.09
N LEU A 279 -15.44 -9.17 -5.01
CA LEU A 279 -14.25 -8.34 -4.79
C LEU A 279 -13.01 -9.20 -4.55
N TRP A 280 -13.13 -10.28 -3.76
CA TRP A 280 -12.04 -11.26 -3.62
C TRP A 280 -11.63 -11.87 -4.95
N ASP A 281 -12.61 -12.25 -5.79
CA ASP A 281 -12.33 -12.78 -7.13
C ASP A 281 -11.55 -11.78 -8.01
N ALA A 282 -11.93 -10.50 -7.93
CA ALA A 282 -11.23 -9.44 -8.64
C ALA A 282 -9.79 -9.26 -8.11
N ILE A 283 -9.63 -9.17 -6.79
CA ILE A 283 -8.30 -9.05 -6.14
C ILE A 283 -7.39 -10.21 -6.56
N PHE A 284 -7.85 -11.46 -6.43
CA PHE A 284 -7.03 -12.63 -6.78
C PHE A 284 -6.58 -12.63 -8.25
N LYS A 285 -7.46 -12.18 -9.17
CA LYS A 285 -7.10 -12.05 -10.59
C LYS A 285 -6.02 -11.00 -10.81
N THR A 286 -6.13 -9.85 -10.15
CA THR A 286 -5.15 -8.76 -10.31
C THR A 286 -3.79 -9.14 -9.75
N VAL A 287 -3.74 -9.99 -8.73
CA VAL A 287 -2.48 -10.50 -8.16
C VAL A 287 -2.03 -11.83 -8.79
N ARG A 288 -2.57 -12.21 -9.95
CA ARG A 288 -2.17 -13.43 -10.70
C ARG A 288 -2.32 -14.73 -9.90
N LEU A 289 -3.23 -14.77 -8.95
CA LEU A 289 -3.54 -15.97 -8.18
C LEU A 289 -4.67 -16.74 -8.88
N GLU A 290 -4.30 -17.68 -9.72
CA GLU A 290 -5.23 -18.62 -10.34
C GLU A 290 -5.49 -19.82 -9.43
N GLY A 291 -6.73 -20.00 -8.98
CA GLY A 291 -7.08 -21.06 -8.05
C GLY A 291 -6.49 -20.84 -6.65
N ALA A 292 -5.81 -21.86 -6.10
CA ALA A 292 -5.19 -21.84 -4.78
C ALA A 292 -3.71 -22.28 -4.83
N ASP A 293 -3.04 -22.08 -5.96
CA ASP A 293 -1.64 -22.43 -6.15
C ASP A 293 -0.73 -21.22 -5.90
N ALA A 294 -0.28 -21.08 -4.65
CA ALA A 294 0.63 -20.02 -4.25
C ALA A 294 1.98 -20.08 -4.98
N ALA A 295 2.51 -21.29 -5.24
CA ALA A 295 3.80 -21.44 -5.90
C ALA A 295 3.73 -20.98 -7.36
N ALA A 296 2.65 -21.33 -8.07
CA ALA A 296 2.42 -20.83 -9.41
C ALA A 296 2.25 -19.30 -9.45
N ALA A 297 1.58 -18.70 -8.44
CA ALA A 297 1.45 -17.27 -8.32
C ALA A 297 2.80 -16.57 -8.06
N VAL A 298 3.62 -17.11 -7.16
CA VAL A 298 5.00 -16.61 -6.91
C VAL A 298 5.85 -16.66 -8.19
N ASP A 299 5.77 -17.77 -8.95
CA ASP A 299 6.48 -17.91 -10.23
C ASP A 299 5.96 -16.90 -11.27
N ALA A 300 4.64 -16.66 -11.32
CA ALA A 300 4.05 -15.65 -12.20
C ALA A 300 4.55 -14.24 -11.86
N TRP A 301 4.66 -13.90 -10.57
CA TRP A 301 5.19 -12.61 -10.13
C TRP A 301 6.69 -12.46 -10.43
N ASN A 302 7.49 -13.50 -10.28
CA ASN A 302 8.89 -13.46 -10.67
C ASN A 302 9.06 -13.22 -12.19
N LYS A 303 8.27 -13.90 -13.04
CA LYS A 303 8.26 -13.66 -14.48
C LYS A 303 7.78 -12.24 -14.84
N HIS A 304 6.81 -11.73 -14.09
CA HIS A 304 6.32 -10.36 -14.25
C HIS A 304 7.43 -9.35 -13.98
N ARG A 305 8.13 -9.47 -12.84
CA ARG A 305 9.30 -8.66 -12.51
C ARG A 305 10.36 -8.71 -13.61
N ASP A 306 10.71 -9.91 -14.08
CA ASP A 306 11.75 -10.06 -15.12
C ASP A 306 11.33 -9.35 -16.41
N SER A 307 10.05 -9.44 -16.80
CA SER A 307 9.50 -8.70 -17.94
C SER A 307 9.56 -7.18 -17.77
N PHE A 308 9.38 -6.68 -16.54
CA PHE A 308 9.51 -5.25 -16.23
C PHE A 308 10.97 -4.80 -16.27
N ALA A 309 11.88 -5.62 -15.73
CA ALA A 309 13.32 -5.33 -15.78
C ALA A 309 13.81 -5.16 -17.23
N ASP A 310 13.36 -6.02 -18.16
CA ASP A 310 13.69 -5.92 -19.59
C ASP A 310 13.16 -4.62 -20.20
N ARG A 311 11.91 -4.24 -19.88
CA ARG A 311 11.32 -2.98 -20.38
C ARG A 311 11.99 -1.75 -19.79
N CYS A 312 12.26 -1.73 -18.48
CA CYS A 312 13.00 -0.64 -17.82
C CYS A 312 14.39 -0.49 -18.43
N ALA A 313 15.11 -1.59 -18.65
CA ALA A 313 16.42 -1.57 -19.30
C ALA A 313 16.36 -0.96 -20.71
N TRP A 314 15.33 -1.34 -21.50
CA TRP A 314 15.15 -0.79 -22.84
C TRP A 314 14.83 0.72 -22.79
N LEU A 315 13.89 1.16 -21.92
CA LEU A 315 13.51 2.56 -21.76
C LEU A 315 14.71 3.41 -21.31
N ASN A 316 15.47 2.94 -20.32
CA ASN A 316 16.65 3.62 -19.78
C ASN A 316 17.77 3.73 -20.82
N ALA A 317 17.92 2.75 -21.71
CA ALA A 317 18.90 2.78 -22.79
C ALA A 317 18.59 3.84 -23.86
N GLN A 318 17.32 4.24 -24.03
CA GLN A 318 16.93 5.24 -25.03
C GLN A 318 17.35 6.67 -24.67
N ARG A 319 17.48 7.00 -23.37
CA ARG A 319 17.80 8.36 -22.86
C ARG A 319 16.90 9.43 -23.48
N PHE A 320 15.59 9.25 -23.33
CA PHE A 320 14.60 10.20 -23.84
C PHE A 320 14.75 11.58 -23.19
N ASP A 321 14.62 12.64 -23.96
CA ASP A 321 14.50 14.01 -23.46
C ASP A 321 13.09 14.34 -22.97
N ALA A 322 12.08 13.76 -23.64
CA ALA A 322 10.68 13.98 -23.32
C ALA A 322 9.79 12.79 -23.72
N LEU A 323 8.60 12.74 -23.18
CA LEU A 323 7.49 11.88 -23.62
C LEU A 323 6.39 12.75 -24.23
N HIS A 324 5.76 12.27 -25.31
CA HIS A 324 4.65 12.94 -25.94
C HIS A 324 3.44 12.02 -26.02
N TYR A 325 2.36 12.44 -25.40
CA TYR A 325 1.10 11.70 -25.23
C TYR A 325 0.03 12.25 -26.16
N THR A 326 -0.66 11.38 -26.91
CA THR A 326 -1.78 11.78 -27.76
C THR A 326 -2.89 10.73 -27.78
N ASN A 327 -4.15 11.17 -27.77
CA ASN A 327 -5.32 10.31 -27.99
C ASN A 327 -6.47 11.10 -28.63
N ALA A 328 -7.55 10.41 -29.02
CA ALA A 328 -8.74 11.04 -29.62
C ALA A 328 -9.62 11.77 -28.58
N HIS A 329 -9.39 11.56 -27.27
CA HIS A 329 -10.15 12.21 -26.21
C HIS A 329 -9.69 13.64 -25.91
N GLY A 330 -8.64 14.11 -26.58
CA GLY A 330 -8.15 15.49 -26.45
C GLY A 330 -6.84 15.64 -25.69
N THR A 331 -6.19 14.54 -25.32
CA THR A 331 -4.83 14.59 -24.78
C THR A 331 -3.84 14.89 -25.90
N ASP A 332 -3.09 15.97 -25.75
CA ASP A 332 -1.90 16.35 -26.51
C ASP A 332 -0.95 17.05 -25.56
N LEU A 333 -0.05 16.26 -24.94
CA LEU A 333 0.81 16.68 -23.85
C LEU A 333 2.25 16.23 -24.09
N SER A 334 3.20 17.16 -23.96
CA SER A 334 4.62 16.85 -23.93
C SER A 334 5.16 17.04 -22.52
N VAL A 335 5.85 16.03 -21.98
CA VAL A 335 6.44 16.03 -20.65
C VAL A 335 7.94 15.79 -20.78
N GLY A 336 8.76 16.77 -20.39
CA GLY A 336 10.22 16.63 -20.36
C GLY A 336 10.65 15.75 -19.19
N LEU A 337 11.67 14.95 -19.42
CA LEU A 337 12.30 14.14 -18.38
C LEU A 337 13.54 14.85 -17.81
N THR A 338 13.92 14.50 -16.58
CA THR A 338 15.17 14.96 -15.97
C THR A 338 16.38 14.39 -16.74
N ASP A 339 17.53 15.04 -16.65
CA ASP A 339 18.74 14.63 -17.40
C ASP A 339 19.27 13.24 -17.00
N LYS A 340 18.97 12.82 -15.78
CA LYS A 340 19.35 11.52 -15.21
C LYS A 340 18.16 10.65 -14.79
N HIS A 341 17.03 10.82 -15.49
CA HIS A 341 15.85 10.02 -15.21
C HIS A 341 16.15 8.52 -15.34
N LEU A 342 15.46 7.75 -14.49
CA LEU A 342 15.39 6.30 -14.57
C LEU A 342 13.93 5.89 -14.61
N PHE A 343 13.64 4.92 -15.46
CA PHE A 343 12.38 4.19 -15.43
C PHE A 343 12.53 2.98 -14.51
N ASN A 344 11.68 2.89 -13.51
CA ASN A 344 11.60 1.80 -12.53
C ASN A 344 10.22 1.14 -12.62
N GLY A 345 10.06 -0.07 -12.09
CA GLY A 345 8.78 -0.77 -12.01
C GLY A 345 8.91 -2.27 -11.83
N GLY A 346 7.79 -2.92 -11.52
CA GLY A 346 7.70 -4.36 -11.38
C GLY A 346 8.35 -4.96 -10.14
N GLY A 347 8.73 -4.14 -9.17
CA GLY A 347 9.39 -4.51 -7.93
C GLY A 347 10.44 -3.50 -7.53
N ASP A 348 10.93 -3.61 -6.30
CA ASP A 348 11.97 -2.74 -5.75
C ASP A 348 13.07 -3.59 -5.10
N THR A 349 14.21 -2.97 -4.82
CA THR A 349 15.35 -3.64 -4.18
C THR A 349 15.92 -2.77 -3.09
N THR A 350 15.93 -3.29 -1.85
CA THR A 350 16.51 -2.56 -0.72
C THR A 350 18.01 -2.32 -0.91
N VAL A 351 18.55 -1.34 -0.17
CA VAL A 351 20.00 -1.04 -0.16
C VAL A 351 20.87 -2.27 0.19
N ASP A 352 20.30 -3.27 0.88
CA ASP A 352 20.94 -4.54 1.21
C ASP A 352 20.73 -5.62 0.13
N GLY A 353 20.11 -5.29 -1.00
CA GLY A 353 19.93 -6.18 -2.14
C GLY A 353 18.76 -7.18 -2.00
N VAL A 354 17.75 -6.88 -1.21
CA VAL A 354 16.52 -7.69 -1.09
C VAL A 354 15.51 -7.19 -2.11
N THR A 355 15.18 -8.01 -3.09
CA THR A 355 14.12 -7.71 -4.06
C THR A 355 12.77 -8.10 -3.50
N PHE A 356 11.76 -7.23 -3.64
CA PHE A 356 10.41 -7.38 -3.11
C PHE A 356 9.39 -6.67 -4.03
N PHE A 357 8.10 -6.78 -3.72
CA PHE A 357 7.05 -6.07 -4.46
C PHE A 357 6.36 -5.06 -3.52
N PRO A 358 6.63 -3.75 -3.68
CA PRO A 358 6.01 -2.71 -2.86
C PRO A 358 4.48 -2.70 -2.96
N ASN A 359 3.96 -2.96 -4.14
CA ASN A 359 2.53 -2.97 -4.44
C ASN A 359 2.12 -4.32 -5.07
N MET A 360 1.03 -4.89 -4.58
CA MET A 360 0.39 -6.07 -5.18
C MET A 360 -1.12 -5.84 -5.30
N PRO A 361 -1.62 -5.49 -6.49
CA PRO A 361 -0.94 -5.57 -7.80
C PRO A 361 -0.03 -4.38 -8.10
N THR A 362 0.88 -4.56 -9.09
CA THR A 362 1.56 -3.50 -9.82
C THR A 362 1.70 -3.87 -11.29
N GLU A 363 1.40 -2.92 -12.18
CA GLU A 363 1.45 -3.05 -13.64
C GLU A 363 2.22 -1.90 -14.30
N GLU A 364 2.80 -1.04 -13.49
CA GLU A 364 3.41 0.21 -13.94
C GLU A 364 4.91 0.14 -14.10
N ILE A 365 5.39 0.90 -15.09
CA ILE A 365 6.76 1.40 -15.17
C ILE A 365 6.68 2.91 -15.08
N PHE A 366 7.35 3.49 -14.13
CA PHE A 366 7.23 4.91 -13.82
C PHE A 366 8.58 5.63 -13.85
N SER A 367 8.53 6.96 -13.94
CA SER A 367 9.69 7.83 -13.86
C SER A 367 9.29 9.20 -13.34
N THR A 368 10.27 9.96 -12.87
CA THR A 368 10.08 11.35 -12.43
C THR A 368 10.38 12.31 -13.60
N PRO A 369 9.37 13.14 -13.99
CA PRO A 369 9.57 14.18 -15.00
C PRO A 369 10.34 15.38 -14.45
N ASP A 370 10.83 16.24 -15.36
CA ASP A 370 11.32 17.57 -15.00
C ASP A 370 10.11 18.48 -14.69
N ARG A 371 10.05 18.96 -13.45
CA ARG A 371 8.98 19.81 -12.92
C ARG A 371 8.69 21.08 -13.71
N LEU A 372 9.63 21.52 -14.56
CA LEU A 372 9.50 22.75 -15.35
C LEU A 372 9.09 22.51 -16.81
N ARG A 373 8.96 21.23 -17.23
CA ARG A 373 8.89 20.86 -18.65
C ARG A 373 7.64 20.04 -18.97
N ALA A 374 6.46 20.61 -18.73
CA ALA A 374 5.18 20.06 -19.21
C ALA A 374 4.44 21.12 -20.02
N GLU A 375 4.04 20.78 -21.25
CA GLU A 375 3.36 21.66 -22.22
C GLU A 375 2.22 20.92 -22.89
N GLY A 376 1.01 21.50 -22.91
CA GLY A 376 -0.16 20.96 -23.57
C GLY A 376 -1.28 20.59 -22.62
N THR A 377 -2.23 19.80 -23.12
CA THR A 377 -3.44 19.42 -22.37
C THR A 377 -3.51 17.91 -22.21
N VAL A 378 -3.92 17.48 -21.03
CA VAL A 378 -4.24 16.08 -20.72
C VAL A 378 -5.70 15.98 -20.28
N VAL A 379 -6.36 14.92 -20.70
CA VAL A 379 -7.75 14.58 -20.33
C VAL A 379 -7.75 13.28 -19.56
N SER A 380 -8.46 13.25 -18.42
CA SER A 380 -8.60 12.04 -17.60
C SER A 380 -9.36 10.95 -18.36
N ALA A 381 -8.90 9.70 -18.21
CA ALA A 381 -9.53 8.52 -18.81
C ALA A 381 -10.48 7.80 -17.84
N MET A 382 -10.33 8.06 -16.54
CA MET A 382 -11.12 7.45 -15.48
C MET A 382 -11.47 8.49 -14.40
N PRO A 383 -12.53 8.28 -13.62
CA PRO A 383 -12.79 9.09 -12.44
C PRO A 383 -11.65 8.97 -11.42
N LEU A 384 -11.35 10.07 -10.74
CA LEU A 384 -10.39 10.11 -9.64
C LEU A 384 -11.14 10.17 -8.31
N ALA A 385 -10.96 9.13 -7.48
CA ALA A 385 -11.44 9.12 -6.09
C ALA A 385 -10.38 9.75 -5.19
N HIS A 386 -10.72 10.87 -4.54
CA HIS A 386 -9.80 11.58 -3.66
C HIS A 386 -10.50 12.05 -2.39
N ASN A 387 -10.03 11.59 -1.22
CA ASN A 387 -10.56 11.95 0.11
C ASN A 387 -12.10 11.84 0.21
N GLY A 388 -12.67 10.73 -0.30
CA GLY A 388 -14.11 10.48 -0.29
C GLY A 388 -14.91 11.32 -1.30
N SER A 389 -14.27 12.05 -2.18
CA SER A 389 -14.86 12.80 -3.28
C SER A 389 -14.50 12.16 -4.62
N LEU A 390 -15.39 12.29 -5.60
CA LEU A 390 -15.16 11.79 -6.97
C LEU A 390 -15.01 12.98 -7.91
N ILE A 391 -13.92 12.99 -8.68
CA ILE A 391 -13.64 13.97 -9.73
C ILE A 391 -13.82 13.26 -11.07
N GLU A 392 -14.70 13.79 -11.94
CA GLU A 392 -15.09 13.10 -13.16
C GLU A 392 -14.91 13.99 -14.39
N ASN A 393 -14.47 13.39 -15.51
CA ASN A 393 -14.33 14.03 -16.81
C ASN A 393 -13.57 15.35 -16.73
N PHE A 394 -12.33 15.28 -16.28
CA PHE A 394 -11.51 16.47 -16.06
C PHE A 394 -10.34 16.57 -17.03
N SER A 395 -9.86 17.78 -17.19
CA SER A 395 -8.68 18.12 -17.98
C SER A 395 -7.79 19.10 -17.25
N LEU A 396 -6.48 18.99 -17.54
CA LEU A 396 -5.46 19.90 -17.03
C LEU A 396 -4.64 20.42 -18.22
N THR A 397 -4.42 21.74 -18.27
CA THR A 397 -3.54 22.35 -19.28
C THR A 397 -2.28 22.85 -18.60
N PHE A 398 -1.14 22.38 -19.10
CA PHE A 398 0.19 22.69 -18.59
C PHE A 398 0.89 23.72 -19.47
N LYS A 399 1.63 24.62 -18.83
CA LYS A 399 2.57 25.55 -19.44
C LYS A 399 3.76 25.77 -18.52
N ASP A 400 4.98 25.65 -19.07
CA ASP A 400 6.22 25.78 -18.29
C ASP A 400 6.20 24.86 -17.02
N GLY A 401 5.65 23.63 -17.17
CA GLY A 401 5.53 22.64 -16.11
C GLY A 401 4.43 22.91 -15.09
N ARG A 402 3.62 23.96 -15.23
CA ARG A 402 2.55 24.32 -14.27
C ARG A 402 1.17 24.11 -14.88
N VAL A 403 0.22 23.65 -14.10
CA VAL A 403 -1.21 23.73 -14.44
C VAL A 403 -1.59 25.21 -14.52
N VAL A 404 -2.05 25.64 -15.69
CA VAL A 404 -2.51 27.01 -15.96
C VAL A 404 -4.01 27.09 -16.19
N ASP A 405 -4.65 25.98 -16.54
CA ASP A 405 -6.09 25.84 -16.67
C ASP A 405 -6.51 24.44 -16.23
N LEU A 406 -7.69 24.33 -15.64
CA LEU A 406 -8.29 23.06 -15.23
C LEU A 406 -9.81 23.13 -15.36
N HIS A 407 -10.40 22.00 -15.71
CA HIS A 407 -11.84 21.83 -15.77
C HIS A 407 -12.23 20.43 -15.31
N ALA A 408 -13.37 20.29 -14.64
CA ALA A 408 -13.99 19.00 -14.32
C ALA A 408 -15.52 19.12 -14.41
N GLU A 409 -16.17 18.10 -14.96
CA GLU A 409 -17.63 18.04 -15.00
C GLU A 409 -18.21 17.91 -13.58
N ARG A 410 -17.50 17.16 -12.71
CA ARG A 410 -17.81 17.00 -11.29
C ARG A 410 -16.54 17.09 -10.45
N GLY A 411 -16.61 17.74 -9.30
CA GLY A 411 -15.49 17.80 -8.35
C GLY A 411 -14.39 18.80 -8.73
N GLU A 412 -14.69 19.83 -9.56
CA GLU A 412 -13.69 20.83 -9.98
C GLU A 412 -13.08 21.58 -8.80
N ASP A 413 -13.86 21.84 -7.76
CA ASP A 413 -13.38 22.49 -6.52
C ASP A 413 -12.37 21.61 -5.77
N VAL A 414 -12.58 20.29 -5.78
CA VAL A 414 -11.63 19.32 -5.20
C VAL A 414 -10.36 19.25 -6.05
N LEU A 415 -10.48 19.18 -7.38
CA LEU A 415 -9.33 19.20 -8.30
C LEU A 415 -8.49 20.48 -8.11
N ARG A 416 -9.16 21.62 -7.97
CA ARG A 416 -8.51 22.91 -7.69
C ARG A 416 -7.77 22.90 -6.36
N SER A 417 -8.36 22.32 -5.32
CA SER A 417 -7.69 22.20 -4.02
C SER A 417 -6.44 21.31 -4.06
N ILE A 418 -6.42 20.27 -4.89
CA ILE A 418 -5.22 19.46 -5.13
C ILE A 418 -4.12 20.31 -5.76
N VAL A 419 -4.42 21.02 -6.83
CA VAL A 419 -3.48 21.89 -7.55
C VAL A 419 -2.94 23.03 -6.68
N GLU A 420 -3.72 23.52 -5.71
CA GLU A 420 -3.39 24.64 -4.83
C GLU A 420 -2.89 24.21 -3.43
N THR A 421 -2.60 22.95 -3.20
CA THR A 421 -2.16 22.45 -1.88
C THR A 421 -0.87 23.12 -1.41
N ASP A 422 0.10 23.31 -2.31
CA ASP A 422 1.33 24.07 -2.08
C ASP A 422 1.85 24.69 -3.40
N GLU A 423 3.00 25.37 -3.35
CA GLU A 423 3.57 26.07 -4.52
C GLU A 423 3.88 25.11 -5.70
N ASN A 424 4.16 23.84 -5.43
CA ASN A 424 4.61 22.86 -6.41
C ASN A 424 3.58 21.76 -6.69
N SER A 425 2.46 21.71 -5.98
CA SER A 425 1.38 20.74 -6.21
C SER A 425 0.72 20.87 -7.59
N CYS A 426 0.91 22.01 -8.25
CA CYS A 426 0.46 22.27 -9.62
C CYS A 426 1.40 21.73 -10.71
N ARG A 427 2.41 20.95 -10.35
CA ARG A 427 3.42 20.37 -11.26
C ARG A 427 3.39 18.87 -11.22
N LEU A 428 3.86 18.25 -12.30
CA LEU A 428 3.99 16.80 -12.35
C LEU A 428 5.15 16.31 -11.47
N GLY A 429 4.94 15.20 -10.79
CA GLY A 429 5.93 14.42 -10.03
C GLY A 429 6.18 13.06 -10.64
N GLU A 430 5.22 12.56 -11.42
CA GLU A 430 5.32 11.22 -12.00
C GLU A 430 4.76 11.14 -13.42
N VAL A 431 5.36 10.25 -14.20
CA VAL A 431 4.85 9.69 -15.45
C VAL A 431 4.86 8.17 -15.35
N ALA A 432 3.71 7.52 -15.44
CA ALA A 432 3.57 6.09 -15.33
C ALA A 432 3.02 5.46 -16.61
N LEU A 433 3.62 4.35 -16.99
CA LEU A 433 3.37 3.58 -18.20
C LEU A 433 2.72 2.25 -17.84
N VAL A 434 1.43 2.13 -18.04
CA VAL A 434 0.62 0.93 -17.77
C VAL A 434 -0.10 0.54 -19.06
N PRO A 435 0.03 -0.70 -19.56
CA PRO A 435 -0.69 -1.12 -20.76
C PRO A 435 -2.19 -1.12 -20.51
N PHE A 436 -2.97 -0.72 -21.53
CA PHE A 436 -4.43 -0.77 -21.45
C PHE A 436 -4.93 -2.19 -21.19
N ASP A 437 -4.23 -3.20 -21.74
CA ASP A 437 -4.47 -4.62 -21.44
C ASP A 437 -3.77 -5.01 -20.13
N SER A 438 -4.27 -4.52 -19.00
CA SER A 438 -3.82 -4.88 -17.67
C SER A 438 -4.86 -5.76 -16.95
N PRO A 439 -4.45 -6.63 -16.02
CA PRO A 439 -5.38 -7.44 -15.22
C PRO A 439 -6.40 -6.60 -14.45
N ILE A 440 -5.98 -5.41 -14.00
CA ILE A 440 -6.85 -4.50 -13.23
C ILE A 440 -7.90 -3.91 -14.16
N ARG A 441 -7.51 -3.38 -15.32
CA ARG A 441 -8.43 -2.87 -16.31
C ARG A 441 -9.41 -3.94 -16.77
N ASN A 442 -8.91 -5.15 -16.99
CA ASN A 442 -9.68 -6.31 -17.44
C ASN A 442 -10.68 -6.83 -16.38
N ALA A 443 -10.56 -6.42 -15.13
CA ALA A 443 -11.58 -6.68 -14.12
C ALA A 443 -12.90 -5.96 -14.43
N GLY A 444 -12.85 -4.86 -15.21
CA GLY A 444 -14.01 -4.13 -15.71
C GLY A 444 -14.77 -3.36 -14.63
N VAL A 445 -14.12 -3.05 -13.52
CA VAL A 445 -14.67 -2.27 -12.40
C VAL A 445 -13.72 -1.14 -12.00
N LEU A 446 -14.27 -0.09 -11.39
CA LEU A 446 -13.49 0.91 -10.67
C LEU A 446 -13.37 0.43 -9.23
N PHE A 447 -12.15 0.28 -8.73
CA PHE A 447 -11.91 -0.23 -7.39
C PHE A 447 -12.09 0.83 -6.30
N TYR A 448 -12.03 2.12 -6.65
CA TYR A 448 -12.01 3.24 -5.69
C TYR A 448 -10.84 3.15 -4.69
N SER A 449 -9.78 2.48 -5.10
CA SER A 449 -8.51 2.34 -4.36
C SER A 449 -7.38 2.72 -5.29
N THR A 450 -6.51 3.64 -4.86
CA THR A 450 -5.38 4.12 -5.65
C THR A 450 -4.47 2.96 -6.04
N LEU A 451 -4.17 2.02 -5.12
CA LEU A 451 -3.37 0.83 -5.39
C LEU A 451 -3.82 0.06 -6.65
N PHE A 452 -5.13 -0.02 -6.88
CA PHE A 452 -5.69 -0.73 -8.03
C PHE A 452 -5.88 0.19 -9.22
N ASP A 453 -6.52 1.33 -9.04
CA ASP A 453 -6.99 2.16 -10.14
C ASP A 453 -5.85 2.84 -10.91
N GLU A 454 -4.73 3.21 -10.25
CA GLU A 454 -3.50 3.67 -10.89
C GLU A 454 -2.90 2.59 -11.79
N ASN A 455 -2.93 1.33 -11.37
CA ASN A 455 -2.43 0.19 -12.11
C ASN A 455 -3.40 -0.34 -13.20
N ALA A 456 -4.56 0.29 -13.37
CA ALA A 456 -5.49 0.02 -14.47
C ALA A 456 -5.15 0.79 -15.75
N SER A 457 -4.25 1.79 -15.69
CA SER A 457 -4.10 2.76 -16.79
C SER A 457 -2.77 3.51 -16.69
N CYS A 458 -2.22 3.92 -17.85
CA CYS A 458 -1.22 4.99 -17.83
C CYS A 458 -1.76 6.15 -17.00
N HIS A 459 -0.92 6.69 -16.12
CA HIS A 459 -1.29 7.81 -15.26
C HIS A 459 -0.16 8.84 -15.14
N LEU A 460 -0.51 9.99 -14.61
CA LEU A 460 0.42 11.04 -14.22
C LEU A 460 0.12 11.40 -12.78
N ALA A 461 1.10 11.84 -12.01
CA ALA A 461 0.84 12.40 -10.70
C ALA A 461 1.11 13.89 -10.63
N LEU A 462 0.20 14.63 -9.98
CA LEU A 462 0.45 15.98 -9.51
C LEU A 462 1.20 15.94 -8.18
N GLY A 463 2.23 16.75 -8.04
CA GLY A 463 2.95 16.91 -6.79
C GLY A 463 4.34 16.29 -6.78
N ARG A 464 4.67 15.53 -5.75
CA ARG A 464 6.02 15.05 -5.46
C ARG A 464 6.52 14.03 -6.48
N GLY A 465 7.82 14.13 -6.83
CA GLY A 465 8.56 13.12 -7.59
C GLY A 465 9.40 12.20 -6.69
N PHE A 466 9.99 11.16 -7.29
CA PHE A 466 10.67 10.07 -6.60
C PHE A 466 12.19 10.11 -6.75
N ALA A 467 12.91 9.85 -5.66
CA ALA A 467 14.37 9.86 -5.64
C ALA A 467 14.98 8.68 -6.40
N ASP A 468 14.35 7.51 -6.38
CA ASP A 468 14.76 6.30 -7.09
C ASP A 468 14.64 6.42 -8.62
N CYS A 469 13.82 7.36 -9.10
CA CYS A 469 13.70 7.68 -10.52
C CYS A 469 14.77 8.66 -11.03
N TYR A 470 15.79 8.98 -10.23
CA TYR A 470 16.93 9.79 -10.60
C TYR A 470 18.24 9.07 -10.28
N GLU A 471 19.17 8.99 -11.24
CA GLU A 471 20.44 8.26 -11.08
C GLU A 471 21.26 8.84 -9.92
N GLY A 472 21.48 8.05 -8.85
CA GLY A 472 22.13 8.47 -7.62
C GLY A 472 21.21 9.23 -6.65
N GLY A 473 19.91 9.26 -6.89
CA GLY A 473 18.96 10.06 -6.10
C GLY A 473 18.84 9.64 -4.63
N TYR A 474 19.08 8.38 -4.30
CA TYR A 474 19.09 7.92 -2.90
C TYR A 474 20.25 8.53 -2.06
N ASP A 475 21.32 8.99 -2.71
CA ASP A 475 22.45 9.65 -2.06
C ASP A 475 22.28 11.18 -2.00
N MET A 476 21.18 11.72 -2.56
CA MET A 476 20.88 13.15 -2.65
C MET A 476 19.90 13.57 -1.57
N THR A 477 19.99 14.83 -1.18
CA THR A 477 18.96 15.48 -0.36
C THR A 477 17.76 15.87 -1.23
N GLU A 478 16.60 16.05 -0.61
CA GLU A 478 15.40 16.52 -1.28
C GLU A 478 15.60 17.88 -1.99
N ASP A 479 16.42 18.77 -1.41
CA ASP A 479 16.73 20.06 -2.03
C ASP A 479 17.66 19.89 -3.26
N GLU A 480 18.62 18.97 -3.22
CA GLU A 480 19.48 18.65 -4.37
C GLU A 480 18.67 18.01 -5.51
N LEU A 481 17.73 17.12 -5.20
CA LEU A 481 16.80 16.54 -6.17
C LEU A 481 15.91 17.62 -6.80
N PHE A 482 15.40 18.57 -6.00
CA PHE A 482 14.61 19.68 -6.50
C PHE A 482 15.38 20.59 -7.46
N GLU A 483 16.63 20.91 -7.16
CA GLU A 483 17.51 21.65 -8.08
C GLU A 483 17.83 20.86 -9.36
N ALA A 484 17.84 19.53 -9.29
CA ALA A 484 18.03 18.64 -10.43
C ALA A 484 16.76 18.42 -11.27
N GLY A 485 15.62 19.07 -10.92
CA GLY A 485 14.37 19.02 -11.70
C GLY A 485 13.28 18.15 -11.10
N VAL A 486 13.58 17.30 -10.11
CA VAL A 486 12.58 16.45 -9.42
C VAL A 486 11.64 17.33 -8.60
N ASN A 487 10.35 17.14 -8.72
CA ASN A 487 9.39 17.99 -8.02
C ASN A 487 9.29 17.66 -6.53
N LYS A 488 9.15 18.71 -5.71
CA LYS A 488 9.00 18.65 -4.25
C LYS A 488 7.69 19.26 -3.84
N SER A 489 6.81 18.48 -3.27
CA SER A 489 5.49 18.90 -2.81
C SER A 489 5.08 18.10 -1.56
N ALA A 490 4.11 18.61 -0.83
CA ALA A 490 3.48 17.92 0.30
C ALA A 490 2.42 16.91 -0.17
N THR A 491 2.13 16.82 -1.45
CA THR A 491 1.12 15.93 -2.02
C THR A 491 1.69 15.13 -3.19
N HIS A 492 1.05 13.99 -3.46
CA HIS A 492 1.24 13.17 -4.65
C HIS A 492 -0.14 12.59 -4.98
N VAL A 493 -0.68 12.92 -6.15
CA VAL A 493 -2.03 12.51 -6.54
C VAL A 493 -2.03 12.02 -7.98
N ASP A 494 -2.23 10.71 -8.12
CA ASP A 494 -2.28 10.02 -9.40
C ASP A 494 -3.62 10.23 -10.08
N PHE A 495 -3.59 10.42 -11.40
CA PHE A 495 -4.78 10.50 -12.22
C PHE A 495 -4.59 9.76 -13.54
N MET A 496 -5.55 8.93 -13.89
CA MET A 496 -5.48 8.00 -14.99
C MET A 496 -5.78 8.70 -16.33
N ILE A 497 -4.92 8.46 -17.33
CA ILE A 497 -4.99 9.06 -18.68
C ILE A 497 -5.00 8.04 -19.82
N GLY A 498 -4.77 6.76 -19.50
CA GLY A 498 -4.63 5.68 -20.48
C GLY A 498 -5.98 5.29 -21.10
N THR A 499 -6.07 5.41 -22.43
CA THR A 499 -7.19 4.98 -23.26
C THR A 499 -6.73 3.89 -24.22
N ASP A 500 -7.68 3.18 -24.84
CA ASP A 500 -7.41 2.12 -25.82
C ASP A 500 -6.76 2.65 -27.12
N ASP A 501 -6.77 3.97 -27.34
CA ASP A 501 -6.15 4.66 -28.47
C ASP A 501 -4.95 5.54 -28.06
N LEU A 502 -4.52 5.50 -26.79
CA LEU A 502 -3.38 6.30 -26.33
C LEU A 502 -2.10 5.92 -27.06
N ASN A 503 -1.41 6.93 -27.62
CA ASN A 503 -0.09 6.80 -28.20
C ASN A 503 0.92 7.59 -27.36
N ILE A 504 2.09 7.00 -27.13
CA ILE A 504 3.19 7.64 -26.42
C ILE A 504 4.46 7.50 -27.26
N ASP A 505 5.06 8.63 -27.61
CA ASP A 505 6.37 8.71 -28.23
C ASP A 505 7.41 9.19 -27.24
N GLY A 506 8.51 8.46 -27.11
CA GLY A 506 9.74 8.97 -26.50
C GLY A 506 10.47 9.86 -27.51
N ILE A 507 10.83 11.07 -27.10
CA ILE A 507 11.55 12.05 -27.92
C ILE A 507 12.98 12.10 -27.42
N LYS A 508 13.95 11.86 -28.32
CA LYS A 508 15.39 12.00 -28.01
C LYS A 508 15.85 13.45 -28.15
N ALA A 509 17.01 13.78 -27.60
CA ALA A 509 17.57 15.12 -27.63
C ALA A 509 17.81 15.67 -29.06
N ASP A 510 17.97 14.80 -30.06
CA ASP A 510 18.09 15.15 -31.48
C ASP A 510 16.73 15.27 -32.19
N GLY A 511 15.63 15.05 -31.49
CA GLY A 511 14.26 15.09 -32.02
C GLY A 511 13.76 13.78 -32.63
N GLU A 512 14.56 12.69 -32.59
CA GLU A 512 14.08 11.36 -33.00
C GLU A 512 12.92 10.94 -32.11
N ARG A 513 11.85 10.42 -32.73
CA ARG A 513 10.67 9.88 -32.06
C ARG A 513 10.70 8.35 -32.08
N VAL A 514 10.58 7.74 -30.93
CA VAL A 514 10.52 6.29 -30.75
C VAL A 514 9.19 5.92 -30.14
N ALA A 515 8.46 5.00 -30.77
CA ALA A 515 7.17 4.56 -30.25
C ALA A 515 7.37 3.77 -28.95
N ILE A 516 6.72 4.21 -27.87
CA ILE A 516 6.63 3.50 -26.59
C ILE A 516 5.29 2.80 -26.49
N PHE A 517 4.19 3.53 -26.76
CA PHE A 517 2.84 2.97 -26.81
C PHE A 517 2.19 3.23 -28.15
N ARG A 518 1.38 2.26 -28.60
CA ARG A 518 0.44 2.41 -29.72
C ARG A 518 -0.86 1.71 -29.35
N ASN A 519 -1.98 2.43 -29.56
CA ASN A 519 -3.30 1.92 -29.22
C ASN A 519 -3.34 1.39 -27.77
N GLY A 520 -2.87 2.19 -26.82
CA GLY A 520 -2.92 1.91 -25.40
C GLY A 520 -1.95 0.83 -24.88
N ASN A 521 -1.13 0.21 -25.75
CA ASN A 521 -0.28 -0.91 -25.35
C ASN A 521 1.18 -0.73 -25.82
N TRP A 522 2.11 -1.51 -25.22
CA TRP A 522 3.52 -1.50 -25.56
C TRP A 522 3.75 -1.70 -27.07
N ALA A 523 4.61 -0.88 -27.67
CA ALA A 523 4.94 -0.91 -29.10
C ALA A 523 6.28 -1.61 -29.40
N PHE A 524 6.95 -2.17 -28.37
CA PHE A 524 8.26 -2.84 -28.47
C PHE A 524 8.32 -4.11 -27.66
#